data_ff56b582ab176f3179c49836adf5a7f0
#
_entry.id   ff56b582ab176f3179c49836adf5a7f0
#
_cell.length_a   1.000
_cell.length_b   1.000
_cell.length_c   1.000
_cell.angle_alpha   90.00
_cell.angle_beta   90.00
_cell.angle_gamma   90.00
#
_symmetry.space_group_name_H-M   'P 1'
#
loop_
_entity.id
_entity.type
_entity.pdbx_description
1 polymer ?
#
loop_
_entity_poly.entity_id
_entity_poly.type
_entity_poly.pdbx_seq_one_letter_code
_entity_poly.pdbx_strand_id
1 'polypeptide(L)'
;MIYKYKNCRIFYRYINKNSAVCDVYLHGWGANYESLFFCKDYLPNSALFVDFPPFGKSEKKIKGWTIFSYTTMVVSLCEHLGIHKVNLIGHSFGGRVAILYSAFCKSRVEKVVLIDSAGIKPHRKPSYYFKIWRYKMRRKLHLDVSKFGSCDYLALDEDMRKVFNSIVKTTLDDFLSNFESETLIIFGTNYKTTTFY
;
A
#
# COMPACT_ATOMS: atom_id res chain seq x y z
N MET A 1 10.43 14.56 8.85
CA MET A 1 11.70 14.61 8.08
C MET A 1 11.42 14.45 6.58
N ILE A 2 12.41 14.74 5.71
CA ILE A 2 12.26 14.59 4.24
C ILE A 2 13.41 13.72 3.73
N TYR A 3 13.07 12.70 2.95
CA TYR A 3 14.00 11.88 2.19
C TYR A 3 13.82 12.15 0.69
N LYS A 4 14.89 12.30 -0.06
CA LYS A 4 14.82 12.49 -1.51
C LYS A 4 15.06 11.16 -2.21
N TYR A 5 13.99 10.58 -2.75
CA TYR A 5 14.04 9.37 -3.57
C TYR A 5 13.91 9.74 -5.04
N LYS A 6 14.99 9.56 -5.82
CA LYS A 6 15.07 10.08 -7.20
C LYS A 6 14.72 11.58 -7.21
N ASN A 7 13.68 11.98 -7.95
CA ASN A 7 13.21 13.37 -8.03
C ASN A 7 11.96 13.62 -7.19
N CYS A 8 11.68 12.75 -6.20
CA CYS A 8 10.49 12.85 -5.36
C CYS A 8 10.88 13.04 -3.89
N ARG A 9 10.27 14.01 -3.22
CA ARG A 9 10.45 14.27 -1.79
C ARG A 9 9.46 13.43 -1.00
N ILE A 10 9.98 12.57 -0.13
CA ILE A 10 9.22 11.65 0.71
C ILE A 10 9.26 12.16 2.14
N PHE A 11 8.09 12.44 2.69
CA PHE A 11 7.97 12.77 4.10
C PHE A 11 7.92 11.49 4.93
N TYR A 12 8.64 11.49 6.06
CA TYR A 12 8.59 10.41 7.03
C TYR A 12 8.75 10.93 8.46
N ARG A 13 8.30 10.13 9.42
CA ARG A 13 8.60 10.30 10.84
C ARG A 13 9.34 9.08 11.34
N TYR A 14 10.48 9.31 11.97
CA TYR A 14 11.29 8.25 12.56
C TYR A 14 11.40 8.48 14.06
N ILE A 15 11.02 7.47 14.83
CA ILE A 15 11.18 7.42 16.29
C ILE A 15 12.25 6.38 16.56
N ASN A 16 13.44 6.84 16.93
CA ASN A 16 14.57 5.96 17.22
C ASN A 16 14.56 5.58 18.69
N LYS A 17 14.54 4.27 18.96
CA LYS A 17 14.66 3.67 20.31
C LYS A 17 15.90 2.79 20.43
N ASN A 18 16.85 2.89 19.51
CA ASN A 18 18.05 2.07 19.44
C ASN A 18 17.77 0.56 19.45
N SER A 19 16.62 0.15 18.89
CA SER A 19 16.27 -1.26 18.77
C SER A 19 16.90 -1.88 17.52
N ALA A 20 17.19 -3.18 17.58
CA ALA A 20 17.76 -3.94 16.46
C ALA A 20 16.78 -4.08 15.28
N VAL A 21 15.48 -3.99 15.56
CA VAL A 21 14.39 -4.09 14.59
C VAL A 21 13.63 -2.77 14.57
N CYS A 22 13.15 -2.36 13.38
CA CYS A 22 12.31 -1.17 13.21
C CYS A 22 10.92 -1.57 12.73
N ASP A 23 9.89 -1.05 13.38
CA ASP A 23 8.51 -1.20 12.95
C ASP A 23 8.19 -0.16 11.86
N VAL A 24 7.92 -0.61 10.63
CA VAL A 24 7.66 0.25 9.45
C VAL A 24 6.16 0.28 9.17
N TYR A 25 5.56 1.44 9.33
CA TYR A 25 4.12 1.69 9.19
C TYR A 25 3.78 2.26 7.82
N LEU A 26 2.94 1.54 7.08
CA LEU A 26 2.60 1.78 5.67
C LEU A 26 1.09 1.99 5.53
N HIS A 27 0.67 3.22 5.29
CA HIS A 27 -0.74 3.62 5.24
C HIS A 27 -1.47 3.19 3.95
N GLY A 28 -2.79 3.27 3.96
CA GLY A 28 -3.65 3.00 2.81
C GLY A 28 -3.64 4.11 1.75
N TRP A 29 -4.16 3.81 0.56
CA TRP A 29 -4.33 4.79 -0.51
C TRP A 29 -5.23 5.95 -0.06
N GLY A 30 -4.82 7.18 -0.34
CA GLY A 30 -5.56 8.38 0.07
C GLY A 30 -5.33 8.82 1.51
N ALA A 31 -4.68 8.01 2.35
CA ALA A 31 -4.35 8.34 3.74
C ALA A 31 -2.96 9.00 3.84
N ASN A 32 -2.47 9.14 5.07
CA ASN A 32 -1.14 9.60 5.40
C ASN A 32 -0.64 8.87 6.66
N TYR A 33 0.57 9.16 7.11
CA TYR A 33 1.19 8.52 8.29
C TYR A 33 0.33 8.65 9.56
N GLU A 34 -0.46 9.71 9.70
CA GLU A 34 -1.27 9.97 10.90
C GLU A 34 -2.32 8.89 11.13
N SER A 35 -2.78 8.23 10.05
CA SER A 35 -3.76 7.13 10.13
C SER A 35 -3.27 5.92 10.95
N LEU A 36 -1.95 5.75 11.08
CA LEU A 36 -1.32 4.69 11.88
C LEU A 36 -0.52 5.25 13.07
N PHE A 37 -0.43 6.57 13.23
CA PHE A 37 0.39 7.21 14.24
C PHE A 37 -0.23 7.18 15.64
N PHE A 38 -1.49 6.77 15.76
CA PHE A 38 -2.17 6.61 17.05
C PHE A 38 -1.48 5.60 17.97
N CYS A 39 -0.72 4.64 17.40
CA CYS A 39 0.02 3.64 18.19
C CYS A 39 1.36 4.13 18.73
N LYS A 40 1.75 5.40 18.49
CA LYS A 40 3.08 5.95 18.86
C LYS A 40 3.48 5.79 20.32
N ASP A 41 2.51 5.76 21.23
CA ASP A 41 2.74 5.67 22.66
C ASP A 41 2.94 4.21 23.15
N TYR A 42 2.68 3.23 22.26
CA TYR A 42 2.75 1.79 22.54
C TYR A 42 3.85 1.06 21.74
N LEU A 43 4.75 1.78 21.10
CA LEU A 43 5.76 1.20 20.24
C LEU A 43 6.80 0.42 21.05
N PRO A 44 7.03 -0.88 20.80
CA PRO A 44 8.08 -1.65 21.45
C PRO A 44 9.47 -1.37 20.86
N ASN A 45 9.53 -1.07 19.55
CA ASN A 45 10.74 -0.88 18.78
C ASN A 45 10.89 0.56 18.26
N SER A 46 12.00 0.85 17.60
CA SER A 46 12.10 2.02 16.71
C SER A 46 10.99 1.96 15.67
N ALA A 47 10.46 3.10 15.25
CA ALA A 47 9.33 3.14 14.35
C ALA A 47 9.52 4.14 13.21
N LEU A 48 9.21 3.70 11.99
CA LEU A 48 9.23 4.49 10.77
C LEU A 48 7.82 4.60 10.20
N PHE A 49 7.31 5.83 10.11
CA PHE A 49 6.04 6.14 9.47
C PHE A 49 6.32 6.91 8.20
N VAL A 50 5.77 6.46 7.07
CA VAL A 50 6.05 7.03 5.74
C VAL A 50 4.78 7.60 5.15
N ASP A 51 4.85 8.81 4.58
CA ASP A 51 3.79 9.31 3.68
C ASP A 51 4.09 8.84 2.26
N PHE A 52 3.25 7.99 1.72
CA PHE A 52 3.34 7.61 0.32
C PHE A 52 2.98 8.80 -0.60
N PRO A 53 3.81 9.16 -1.57
CA PRO A 53 3.40 10.17 -2.55
C PRO A 53 2.21 9.64 -3.39
N PRO A 54 1.24 10.50 -3.73
CA PRO A 54 1.22 11.95 -3.56
C PRO A 54 0.51 12.39 -2.27
N PHE A 55 0.41 11.55 -1.26
CA PHE A 55 -0.38 11.78 -0.05
C PHE A 55 0.42 12.48 1.05
N GLY A 56 -0.29 12.98 2.05
CA GLY A 56 0.28 13.62 3.21
C GLY A 56 1.18 14.80 2.85
N LYS A 57 2.37 14.81 3.42
CA LYS A 57 3.41 15.85 3.24
C LYS A 57 4.46 15.48 2.18
N SER A 58 4.28 14.34 1.50
CA SER A 58 5.14 13.92 0.40
C SER A 58 4.84 14.67 -0.90
N GLU A 59 5.75 14.55 -1.88
CA GLU A 59 5.64 15.17 -3.21
C GLU A 59 4.34 14.74 -3.91
N LYS A 60 3.69 15.70 -4.58
CA LYS A 60 2.41 15.46 -5.27
C LYS A 60 2.54 14.83 -6.66
N LYS A 61 3.72 14.92 -7.28
CA LYS A 61 3.95 14.42 -8.65
C LYS A 61 4.53 13.02 -8.62
N ILE A 62 3.77 12.04 -9.15
CA ILE A 62 4.15 10.60 -9.17
C ILE A 62 3.92 9.96 -10.55
N LYS A 63 4.16 10.70 -11.62
CA LYS A 63 3.95 10.18 -12.98
C LYS A 63 4.74 8.86 -13.20
N GLY A 64 4.03 7.83 -13.67
CA GLY A 64 4.62 6.53 -14.01
C GLY A 64 4.98 5.65 -12.80
N TRP A 65 4.57 6.00 -11.58
CA TRP A 65 4.80 5.14 -10.43
C TRP A 65 3.97 3.87 -10.50
N THR A 66 4.57 2.78 -10.05
CA THR A 66 3.96 1.46 -9.92
C THR A 66 4.06 1.00 -8.46
N ILE A 67 3.40 -0.10 -8.10
CA ILE A 67 3.55 -0.68 -6.76
C ILE A 67 5.02 -1.02 -6.45
N PHE A 68 5.80 -1.42 -7.45
CA PHE A 68 7.23 -1.67 -7.31
C PHE A 68 8.02 -0.39 -7.00
N SER A 69 7.62 0.76 -7.56
CA SER A 69 8.24 2.05 -7.26
C SER A 69 8.08 2.43 -5.79
N TYR A 70 6.88 2.20 -5.23
CA TYR A 70 6.62 2.44 -3.81
C TYR A 70 7.42 1.48 -2.92
N THR A 71 7.49 0.20 -3.29
CA THR A 71 8.26 -0.80 -2.53
C THR A 71 9.74 -0.45 -2.51
N THR A 72 10.34 -0.18 -3.66
CA THR A 72 11.77 0.17 -3.74
C THR A 72 12.08 1.49 -3.03
N MET A 73 11.15 2.43 -3.02
CA MET A 73 11.28 3.68 -2.25
C MET A 73 11.36 3.40 -0.74
N VAL A 74 10.49 2.52 -0.19
CA VAL A 74 10.53 2.17 1.23
C VAL A 74 11.83 1.41 1.58
N VAL A 75 12.25 0.46 0.73
CA VAL A 75 13.53 -0.25 0.92
C VAL A 75 14.69 0.76 0.98
N SER A 76 14.76 1.68 0.01
CA SER A 76 15.82 2.68 -0.08
C SER A 76 15.79 3.67 1.10
N LEU A 77 14.61 4.02 1.62
CA LEU A 77 14.49 4.83 2.83
C LEU A 77 15.01 4.09 4.07
N CYS A 78 14.68 2.81 4.22
CA CYS A 78 15.22 2.00 5.32
C CYS A 78 16.75 1.90 5.24
N GLU A 79 17.31 1.70 4.05
CA GLU A 79 18.77 1.69 3.84
C GLU A 79 19.42 3.03 4.19
N HIS A 80 18.83 4.13 3.75
CA HIS A 80 19.28 5.49 4.08
C HIS A 80 19.32 5.76 5.59
N LEU A 81 18.39 5.16 6.35
CA LEU A 81 18.31 5.28 7.80
C LEU A 81 19.14 4.26 8.56
N GLY A 82 19.88 3.37 7.88
CA GLY A 82 20.64 2.28 8.50
C GLY A 82 19.76 1.21 9.14
N ILE A 83 18.51 1.06 8.69
CA ILE A 83 17.57 0.07 9.21
C ILE A 83 17.82 -1.25 8.48
N HIS A 84 18.34 -2.25 9.19
CA HIS A 84 18.69 -3.56 8.62
C HIS A 84 17.61 -4.62 8.79
N LYS A 85 16.84 -4.55 9.88
CA LYS A 85 15.75 -5.48 10.19
C LYS A 85 14.45 -4.71 10.42
N VAL A 86 13.36 -5.23 9.87
CA VAL A 86 12.06 -4.55 9.92
C VAL A 86 10.93 -5.51 10.31
N ASN A 87 9.96 -4.98 11.05
CA ASN A 87 8.59 -5.47 11.03
C ASN A 87 7.77 -4.56 10.11
N LEU A 88 6.93 -5.13 9.27
CA LEU A 88 6.12 -4.36 8.32
C LEU A 88 4.66 -4.35 8.79
N ILE A 89 4.10 -3.17 8.98
CA ILE A 89 2.70 -2.98 9.34
C ILE A 89 2.01 -2.23 8.19
N GLY A 90 1.24 -2.96 7.39
CA GLY A 90 0.64 -2.42 6.17
C GLY A 90 -0.89 -2.43 6.19
N HIS A 91 -1.50 -1.26 6.02
CA HIS A 91 -2.94 -1.11 5.85
C HIS A 91 -3.30 -1.00 4.37
N SER A 92 -4.24 -1.81 3.88
CA SER A 92 -4.80 -1.75 2.53
C SER A 92 -3.70 -1.67 1.43
N PHE A 93 -3.49 -0.51 0.81
CA PHE A 93 -2.40 -0.27 -0.16
C PHE A 93 -1.01 -0.51 0.46
N GLY A 94 -0.79 -0.07 1.71
CA GLY A 94 0.46 -0.32 2.43
C GLY A 94 0.74 -1.82 2.63
N GLY A 95 -0.31 -2.63 2.74
CA GLY A 95 -0.18 -4.09 2.78
C GLY A 95 0.39 -4.68 1.48
N ARG A 96 0.03 -4.12 0.30
CA ARG A 96 0.66 -4.51 -0.97
C ARG A 96 2.16 -4.24 -0.99
N VAL A 97 2.57 -3.09 -0.46
CA VAL A 97 3.98 -2.72 -0.34
C VAL A 97 4.70 -3.66 0.62
N ALA A 98 4.06 -3.99 1.77
CA ALA A 98 4.61 -4.93 2.74
C ALA A 98 4.83 -6.33 2.14
N ILE A 99 3.86 -6.85 1.38
CA ILE A 99 3.97 -8.14 0.68
C ILE A 99 5.17 -8.15 -0.28
N LEU A 100 5.30 -7.15 -1.13
CA LEU A 100 6.42 -7.07 -2.07
C LEU A 100 7.77 -6.86 -1.38
N TYR A 101 7.80 -6.02 -0.35
CA TYR A 101 9.03 -5.83 0.45
C TYR A 101 9.49 -7.16 1.04
N SER A 102 8.58 -7.92 1.66
CA SER A 102 8.87 -9.25 2.23
C SER A 102 9.36 -10.24 1.19
N ALA A 103 8.74 -10.27 0.01
CA ALA A 103 9.14 -11.17 -1.07
C ALA A 103 10.55 -10.86 -1.62
N PHE A 104 10.92 -9.59 -1.70
CA PHE A 104 12.21 -9.16 -2.28
C PHE A 104 13.35 -9.10 -1.24
N CYS A 105 13.03 -8.83 0.02
CA CYS A 105 14.02 -8.60 1.07
C CYS A 105 13.82 -9.55 2.26
N LYS A 106 13.59 -10.84 2.00
CA LYS A 106 13.26 -11.88 2.98
C LYS A 106 14.14 -11.83 4.24
N SER A 107 15.46 -11.77 4.06
CA SER A 107 16.42 -11.78 5.17
C SER A 107 16.33 -10.54 6.08
N ARG A 108 15.62 -9.49 5.67
CA ARG A 108 15.45 -8.24 6.42
C ARG A 108 14.12 -8.16 7.17
N VAL A 109 13.13 -8.99 6.83
CA VAL A 109 11.79 -8.93 7.41
C VAL A 109 11.63 -9.99 8.50
N GLU A 110 11.35 -9.53 9.70
CA GLU A 110 11.10 -10.41 10.86
C GLU A 110 9.61 -10.80 10.90
N LYS A 111 8.72 -9.80 10.93
CA LYS A 111 7.27 -10.00 11.05
C LYS A 111 6.50 -9.09 10.10
N VAL A 112 5.29 -9.52 9.74
CA VAL A 112 4.38 -8.75 8.91
C VAL A 112 2.99 -8.69 9.57
N VAL A 113 2.40 -7.50 9.59
CA VAL A 113 1.01 -7.28 9.97
C VAL A 113 0.27 -6.69 8.77
N LEU A 114 -0.72 -7.40 8.28
CA LEU A 114 -1.57 -6.99 7.16
C LEU A 114 -2.96 -6.63 7.68
N ILE A 115 -3.30 -5.34 7.59
CA ILE A 115 -4.59 -4.80 8.05
C ILE A 115 -5.43 -4.47 6.83
N ASP A 116 -6.56 -5.16 6.65
CA ASP A 116 -7.45 -5.02 5.48
C ASP A 116 -6.67 -4.97 4.16
N SER A 117 -5.63 -5.80 4.04
CA SER A 117 -4.66 -5.71 2.95
C SER A 117 -5.28 -6.03 1.60
N ALA A 118 -4.97 -5.20 0.61
CA ALA A 118 -5.26 -5.46 -0.79
C ALA A 118 -4.10 -6.24 -1.45
N GLY A 119 -4.35 -6.83 -2.63
CA GLY A 119 -3.28 -7.44 -3.46
C GLY A 119 -3.45 -8.91 -3.73
N ILE A 120 -4.20 -9.61 -2.90
CA ILE A 120 -4.60 -11.00 -3.12
C ILE A 120 -5.83 -11.00 -4.02
N LYS A 121 -5.88 -11.92 -4.96
CA LYS A 121 -6.96 -12.03 -5.94
C LYS A 121 -8.25 -12.50 -5.25
N PRO A 122 -9.27 -11.66 -5.10
CA PRO A 122 -10.49 -12.10 -4.44
C PRO A 122 -11.28 -13.04 -5.34
N HIS A 123 -11.90 -14.06 -4.75
CA HIS A 123 -12.94 -14.85 -5.43
C HIS A 123 -14.10 -13.93 -5.80
N ARG A 124 -14.36 -13.74 -7.08
CA ARG A 124 -15.38 -12.82 -7.57
C ARG A 124 -16.65 -13.56 -7.91
N LYS A 125 -17.78 -13.12 -7.32
CA LYS A 125 -19.13 -13.63 -7.65
C LYS A 125 -19.49 -13.34 -9.12
N PRO A 126 -20.30 -14.15 -9.81
CA PRO A 126 -20.74 -13.90 -11.18
C PRO A 126 -21.33 -12.51 -11.41
N SER A 127 -22.04 -11.96 -10.41
CA SER A 127 -22.59 -10.60 -10.46
C SER A 127 -21.53 -9.50 -10.67
N TYR A 128 -20.28 -9.73 -10.27
CA TYR A 128 -19.18 -8.81 -10.52
C TYR A 128 -18.84 -8.74 -12.02
N TYR A 129 -18.77 -9.90 -12.69
CA TYR A 129 -18.50 -9.95 -14.14
C TYR A 129 -19.63 -9.31 -14.95
N PHE A 130 -20.89 -9.47 -14.50
CA PHE A 130 -22.04 -8.80 -15.08
C PHE A 130 -21.95 -7.27 -14.94
N LYS A 131 -21.53 -6.75 -13.78
CA LYS A 131 -21.29 -5.30 -13.58
C LYS A 131 -20.21 -4.77 -14.53
N ILE A 132 -19.10 -5.52 -14.70
CA ILE A 132 -18.03 -5.14 -15.64
C ILE A 132 -18.54 -5.14 -17.08
N TRP A 133 -19.27 -6.18 -17.47
CA TRP A 133 -19.87 -6.26 -18.81
C TRP A 133 -20.80 -5.06 -19.07
N ARG A 134 -21.69 -4.76 -18.15
CA ARG A 134 -22.60 -3.61 -18.23
C ARG A 134 -21.85 -2.28 -18.34
N TYR A 135 -20.76 -2.11 -17.57
CA TYR A 135 -19.90 -0.94 -17.69
C TYR A 135 -19.26 -0.82 -19.09
N LYS A 136 -18.70 -1.91 -19.60
CA LYS A 136 -18.07 -1.95 -20.93
C LYS A 136 -19.08 -1.64 -22.05
N MET A 137 -20.29 -2.20 -21.95
CA MET A 137 -21.36 -1.92 -22.93
C MET A 137 -21.78 -0.46 -22.91
N ARG A 138 -22.03 0.12 -21.72
CA ARG A 138 -22.36 1.54 -21.59
C ARG A 138 -21.28 2.44 -22.15
N ARG A 139 -20.01 2.15 -21.86
CA ARG A 139 -18.87 2.90 -22.38
C ARG A 139 -18.78 2.81 -23.91
N LYS A 140 -19.02 1.63 -24.49
CA LYS A 140 -19.03 1.43 -25.96
C LYS A 140 -20.16 2.21 -26.63
N LEU A 141 -21.28 2.38 -25.94
CA LEU A 141 -22.44 3.12 -26.42
C LEU A 141 -22.38 4.62 -26.04
N HIS A 142 -21.24 5.12 -25.57
CA HIS A 142 -21.05 6.51 -25.12
C HIS A 142 -22.06 6.99 -24.07
N LEU A 143 -22.67 6.06 -23.31
CA LEU A 143 -23.59 6.37 -22.23
C LEU A 143 -22.86 6.76 -20.96
N ASP A 144 -23.53 7.53 -20.10
CA ASP A 144 -22.96 7.96 -18.80
C ASP A 144 -22.49 6.77 -17.96
N VAL A 145 -21.22 6.80 -17.59
CA VAL A 145 -20.53 5.83 -16.72
C VAL A 145 -19.98 6.46 -15.44
N SER A 146 -20.34 7.71 -15.14
CA SER A 146 -19.86 8.47 -13.96
C SER A 146 -20.18 7.78 -12.64
N LYS A 147 -21.24 6.97 -12.59
CA LYS A 147 -21.64 6.20 -11.41
C LYS A 147 -20.88 4.88 -11.22
N PHE A 148 -19.96 4.53 -12.13
CA PHE A 148 -19.16 3.32 -12.06
C PHE A 148 -17.75 3.65 -11.56
N GLY A 149 -17.47 3.40 -10.32
CA GLY A 149 -16.16 3.61 -9.67
C GLY A 149 -16.33 3.81 -8.17
N SER A 150 -15.26 3.60 -7.40
CA SER A 150 -15.24 4.04 -6.01
C SER A 150 -15.13 5.57 -5.94
N CYS A 151 -15.62 6.17 -4.84
CA CYS A 151 -15.48 7.61 -4.61
C CYS A 151 -14.02 8.04 -4.74
N ASP A 152 -13.10 7.23 -4.19
CA ASP A 152 -11.66 7.49 -4.26
C ASP A 152 -11.14 7.55 -5.69
N TYR A 153 -11.61 6.64 -6.56
CA TYR A 153 -11.22 6.63 -7.98
C TYR A 153 -11.75 7.83 -8.76
N LEU A 154 -12.99 8.24 -8.47
CA LEU A 154 -13.63 9.36 -9.18
C LEU A 154 -13.00 10.71 -8.84
N ALA A 155 -12.44 10.85 -7.64
CA ALA A 155 -11.74 12.05 -7.18
C ALA A 155 -10.32 12.21 -7.77
N LEU A 156 -9.76 11.18 -8.44
CA LEU A 156 -8.40 11.22 -8.98
C LEU A 156 -8.36 11.97 -10.32
N ASP A 157 -7.27 12.72 -10.54
CA ASP A 157 -6.91 13.22 -11.86
C ASP A 157 -6.49 12.10 -12.83
N GLU A 158 -6.27 12.41 -14.10
CA GLU A 158 -5.99 11.40 -15.13
C GLU A 158 -4.68 10.64 -14.87
N ASP A 159 -3.61 11.33 -14.46
CA ASP A 159 -2.32 10.69 -14.20
C ASP A 159 -2.39 9.80 -12.97
N MET A 160 -3.08 10.25 -11.92
CA MET A 160 -3.35 9.45 -10.73
C MET A 160 -4.21 8.22 -11.01
N ARG A 161 -5.21 8.34 -11.90
CA ARG A 161 -6.01 7.18 -12.34
C ARG A 161 -5.16 6.12 -13.06
N LYS A 162 -4.17 6.55 -13.86
CA LYS A 162 -3.23 5.62 -14.52
C LYS A 162 -2.38 4.86 -13.48
N VAL A 163 -1.85 5.58 -12.49
CA VAL A 163 -1.07 4.98 -11.38
C VAL A 163 -1.95 4.03 -10.56
N PHE A 164 -3.13 4.48 -10.12
CA PHE A 164 -4.08 3.66 -9.36
C PHE A 164 -4.46 2.37 -10.10
N ASN A 165 -4.80 2.49 -11.39
CA ASN A 165 -5.16 1.34 -12.23
C ASN A 165 -3.99 0.35 -12.39
N SER A 166 -2.76 0.84 -12.52
CA SER A 166 -1.56 0.00 -12.56
C SER A 166 -1.41 -0.80 -11.25
N ILE A 167 -1.57 -0.12 -10.11
CA ILE A 167 -1.47 -0.73 -8.78
C ILE A 167 -2.55 -1.80 -8.58
N VAL A 168 -3.82 -1.49 -8.88
CA VAL A 168 -4.95 -2.41 -8.66
C VAL A 168 -4.89 -3.63 -9.59
N LYS A 169 -4.38 -3.48 -10.81
CA LYS A 169 -4.24 -4.58 -11.77
C LYS A 169 -3.10 -5.54 -11.43
N THR A 170 -2.09 -5.10 -10.70
CA THR A 170 -0.98 -5.96 -10.28
C THR A 170 -1.48 -6.91 -9.20
N THR A 171 -1.53 -8.21 -9.49
CA THR A 171 -1.79 -9.26 -8.50
C THR A 171 -0.50 -9.65 -7.80
N LEU A 172 -0.59 -9.99 -6.53
CA LEU A 172 0.58 -10.34 -5.71
C LEU A 172 0.61 -11.82 -5.33
N ASP A 173 -0.29 -12.62 -5.89
CA ASP A 173 -0.42 -14.06 -5.58
C ASP A 173 0.90 -14.80 -5.78
N ASP A 174 1.62 -14.51 -6.87
CA ASP A 174 2.90 -15.15 -7.20
C ASP A 174 4.03 -14.81 -6.21
N PHE A 175 3.90 -13.68 -5.49
CA PHE A 175 4.87 -13.24 -4.49
C PHE A 175 4.62 -13.87 -3.11
N LEU A 176 3.40 -14.35 -2.86
CA LEU A 176 3.04 -14.97 -1.57
C LEU A 176 3.77 -16.31 -1.36
N SER A 177 4.09 -17.06 -2.42
CA SER A 177 4.88 -18.28 -2.33
C SER A 177 6.30 -18.05 -1.81
N ASN A 178 6.78 -16.81 -1.94
CA ASN A 178 8.10 -16.39 -1.46
C ASN A 178 8.07 -15.74 -0.06
N PHE A 179 6.93 -15.84 0.62
CA PHE A 179 6.69 -15.20 1.89
C PHE A 179 7.09 -16.17 3.04
N GLU A 180 8.10 -15.82 3.80
CA GLU A 180 8.64 -16.69 4.86
C GLU A 180 8.43 -16.08 6.27
N SER A 181 8.05 -14.81 6.34
CA SER A 181 7.92 -14.08 7.60
C SER A 181 6.66 -14.49 8.38
N GLU A 182 6.77 -14.53 9.70
CA GLU A 182 5.61 -14.65 10.59
C GLU A 182 4.61 -13.53 10.29
N THR A 183 3.35 -13.90 10.00
CA THR A 183 2.38 -12.95 9.48
C THR A 183 1.09 -12.95 10.28
N LEU A 184 0.71 -11.78 10.79
CA LEU A 184 -0.61 -11.52 11.36
C LEU A 184 -1.49 -10.84 10.32
N ILE A 185 -2.67 -11.41 10.08
CA ILE A 185 -3.66 -10.86 9.16
C ILE A 185 -4.89 -10.40 9.95
N ILE A 186 -5.25 -9.14 9.80
CA ILE A 186 -6.40 -8.52 10.47
C ILE A 186 -7.36 -8.00 9.40
N PHE A 187 -8.63 -8.42 9.48
CA PHE A 187 -9.69 -7.92 8.61
C PHE A 187 -10.90 -7.44 9.40
N GLY A 188 -11.42 -6.29 9.04
CA GLY A 188 -12.69 -5.81 9.56
C GLY A 188 -13.86 -6.62 8.99
N THR A 189 -14.75 -7.13 9.87
CA THR A 189 -15.92 -7.93 9.47
C THR A 189 -16.91 -7.18 8.56
N ASN A 190 -16.91 -5.85 8.63
CA ASN A 190 -17.76 -4.96 7.83
C ASN A 190 -17.04 -4.32 6.63
N TYR A 191 -15.80 -4.71 6.35
CA TYR A 191 -15.01 -4.10 5.29
C TYR A 191 -15.47 -4.61 3.90
N LYS A 192 -16.14 -3.73 3.14
CA LYS A 192 -16.75 -4.09 1.85
C LYS A 192 -15.79 -4.07 0.65
N THR A 193 -14.58 -3.56 0.83
CA THR A 193 -13.63 -3.30 -0.26
C THR A 193 -12.69 -4.47 -0.52
N THR A 194 -12.31 -5.19 0.52
CA THR A 194 -11.54 -6.42 0.44
C THR A 194 -12.28 -7.48 1.26
N THR A 195 -12.95 -8.40 0.60
CA THR A 195 -13.62 -9.53 1.28
C THR A 195 -12.69 -10.73 1.31
N PHE A 196 -12.51 -11.30 2.50
CA PHE A 196 -12.01 -12.65 2.69
C PHE A 196 -13.07 -13.62 2.16
N TYR A 197 -12.72 -14.37 1.14
CA TYR A 197 -13.34 -15.66 0.81
C TYR A 197 -12.25 -16.57 0.24
#